data_44d50892c1ee86154802e722d0059329
#
_entry.id   44d50892c1ee86154802e722d0059329
#
_cell.length_a   1.000
_cell.length_b   1.000
_cell.length_c   1.000
_cell.angle_alpha   90.00
_cell.angle_beta   90.00
_cell.angle_gamma   90.00
#
_symmetry.space_group_name_H-M   'P 1'
#
loop_
_entity.id
_entity.type
_entity.pdbx_description
1 polymer ?
#
loop_
_entity_poly.entity_id
_entity_poly.type
_entity_poly.pdbx_seq_one_letter_code
_entity_poly.pdbx_strand_id
1 'polypeptide(L)'
;RNAGQSSPFLRTFLEILELPERSCSLPAVSGILSSEPVRNRYGLSEDDCRVITAWAKEAGIRTDTGLDSSRSFSRLNSFSYGLERMMLGAVMPSEDPYEEAGGEVLPYSSIEGNGIRAAAMFREFVRTLSQAVSDLRTKRTASGWQSFIGSMVRSLFSTKDYEEDFMLLTEAVGDMAKYSGAAFDLSGKAPGDPLIPLEVLRTFLTDRLGREPSGSAFITGKVCFCTMIPMRSIPFKHIFLVGFSQD
;
A
#
# COMPACT_ATOMS: atom_id res chain seq x y z
N ARG A 1 6.49 18.27 -9.15
CA ARG A 1 6.33 17.29 -8.03
C ARG A 1 6.13 15.92 -8.66
N ASN A 2 6.98 14.95 -8.34
CA ASN A 2 6.90 13.60 -8.90
C ASN A 2 5.54 12.99 -8.59
N ALA A 3 4.86 12.38 -9.56
CA ALA A 3 3.53 11.79 -9.40
C ALA A 3 3.50 10.78 -8.23
N GLY A 4 4.53 9.95 -8.11
CA GLY A 4 4.66 8.97 -7.02
C GLY A 4 4.90 9.57 -5.62
N GLN A 5 5.33 10.84 -5.51
CA GLN A 5 5.53 11.53 -4.23
C GLN A 5 4.34 12.39 -3.82
N SER A 6 3.45 12.74 -4.75
CA SER A 6 2.30 13.59 -4.48
C SER A 6 1.00 12.82 -4.22
N SER A 7 0.85 11.62 -4.78
CA SER A 7 -0.34 10.81 -4.57
C SER A 7 -0.24 9.94 -3.31
N PRO A 8 -1.18 10.06 -2.36
CA PRO A 8 -1.24 9.16 -1.20
C PRO A 8 -1.45 7.69 -1.61
N PHE A 9 -2.12 7.43 -2.72
CA PHE A 9 -2.35 6.10 -3.27
C PHE A 9 -1.02 5.43 -3.68
N LEU A 10 -0.24 6.09 -4.55
CA LEU A 10 1.01 5.54 -5.05
C LEU A 10 2.06 5.41 -3.95
N ARG A 11 2.12 6.39 -3.03
CA ARG A 11 3.03 6.34 -1.88
C ARG A 11 2.73 5.13 -1.00
N THR A 12 1.47 4.96 -0.58
CA THR A 12 1.06 3.83 0.26
C THR A 12 1.25 2.49 -0.44
N PHE A 13 0.99 2.44 -1.76
CA PHE A 13 1.29 1.24 -2.55
C PHE A 13 2.78 0.88 -2.50
N LEU A 14 3.69 1.84 -2.70
CA LEU A 14 5.14 1.60 -2.62
C LEU A 14 5.57 1.19 -1.20
N GLU A 15 4.99 1.78 -0.15
CA GLU A 15 5.23 1.38 1.24
C GLU A 15 4.83 -0.10 1.48
N ILE A 16 3.72 -0.58 0.90
CA ILE A 16 3.32 -1.99 0.98
C ILE A 16 4.33 -2.91 0.29
N LEU A 17 4.90 -2.51 -0.85
CA LEU A 17 5.93 -3.30 -1.54
C LEU A 17 7.24 -3.43 -0.74
N GLU A 18 7.48 -2.56 0.24
CA GLU A 18 8.65 -2.63 1.11
C GLU A 18 8.46 -3.54 2.34
N LEU A 19 7.21 -3.84 2.72
CA LEU A 19 6.91 -4.63 3.92
C LEU A 19 7.55 -6.03 3.94
N PRO A 20 7.67 -6.78 2.82
CA PRO A 20 8.31 -8.09 2.84
C PRO A 20 9.79 -8.08 3.28
N GLU A 21 10.48 -6.95 3.12
CA GLU A 21 11.89 -6.77 3.51
C GLU A 21 12.03 -6.05 4.86
N ARG A 22 11.03 -5.29 5.25
CA ARG A 22 11.00 -4.55 6.52
C ARG A 22 10.21 -5.30 7.58
N SER A 23 10.41 -4.91 8.83
CA SER A 23 9.57 -5.36 9.94
C SER A 23 8.17 -4.74 9.83
N CYS A 24 7.13 -5.58 9.84
CA CYS A 24 5.73 -5.13 9.91
C CYS A 24 5.39 -4.66 11.33
N SER A 25 5.94 -3.54 11.74
CA SER A 25 5.67 -2.96 13.04
C SER A 25 4.28 -2.32 13.10
N LEU A 26 3.72 -2.18 14.30
CA LEU A 26 2.42 -1.51 14.50
C LEU A 26 2.41 -0.09 13.88
N PRO A 27 3.44 0.77 14.02
CA PRO A 27 3.46 2.05 13.36
C PRO A 27 3.39 1.98 11.83
N ALA A 28 4.09 1.02 11.19
CA ALA A 28 4.06 0.84 9.75
C ALA A 28 2.66 0.42 9.27
N VAL A 29 2.07 -0.58 9.92
CA VAL A 29 0.73 -1.09 9.59
C VAL A 29 -0.35 -0.03 9.85
N SER A 30 -0.26 0.71 10.96
CA SER A 30 -1.18 1.83 11.28
C SER A 30 -1.02 2.99 10.30
N GLY A 31 0.19 3.30 9.83
CA GLY A 31 0.44 4.30 8.80
C GLY A 31 -0.26 3.97 7.48
N ILE A 32 -0.16 2.73 7.04
CA ILE A 32 -0.86 2.24 5.84
C ILE A 32 -2.39 2.31 6.03
N LEU A 33 -2.92 1.85 7.17
CA LEU A 33 -4.35 1.91 7.47
C LEU A 33 -4.88 3.34 7.45
N SER A 34 -4.10 4.29 8.00
CA SER A 34 -4.48 5.70 8.12
C SER A 34 -4.42 6.45 6.78
N SER A 35 -3.78 5.89 5.75
CA SER A 35 -3.77 6.50 4.43
C SER A 35 -5.19 6.54 3.85
N GLU A 36 -5.54 7.66 3.24
CA GLU A 36 -6.91 7.91 2.77
C GLU A 36 -7.45 6.80 1.84
N PRO A 37 -6.71 6.32 0.81
CA PRO A 37 -7.22 5.29 -0.09
C PRO A 37 -7.46 3.94 0.60
N VAL A 38 -6.68 3.59 1.63
CA VAL A 38 -6.87 2.36 2.42
C VAL A 38 -8.00 2.56 3.41
N ARG A 39 -7.98 3.63 4.19
CA ARG A 39 -9.02 3.98 5.15
C ARG A 39 -10.42 3.98 4.53
N ASN A 40 -10.57 4.61 3.35
CA ASN A 40 -11.82 4.67 2.61
C ASN A 40 -12.29 3.27 2.16
N ARG A 41 -11.37 2.37 1.82
CA ARG A 41 -11.69 0.97 1.45
C ARG A 41 -12.39 0.21 2.57
N TYR A 42 -11.96 0.45 3.82
CA TYR A 42 -12.52 -0.21 5.01
C TYR A 42 -13.62 0.62 5.68
N GLY A 43 -13.96 1.79 5.14
CA GLY A 43 -15.00 2.67 5.67
C GLY A 43 -14.69 3.15 7.08
N LEU A 44 -13.43 3.46 7.35
CA LEU A 44 -12.93 3.99 8.61
C LEU A 44 -12.73 5.50 8.53
N SER A 45 -13.01 6.19 9.61
CA SER A 45 -12.65 7.60 9.80
C SER A 45 -11.21 7.75 10.30
N GLU A 46 -10.68 8.97 10.33
CA GLU A 46 -9.37 9.25 10.96
C GLU A 46 -9.40 8.97 12.47
N ASP A 47 -10.54 9.24 13.10
CA ASP A 47 -10.73 8.96 14.52
C ASP A 47 -10.74 7.47 14.79
N ASP A 48 -11.42 6.67 13.95
CA ASP A 48 -11.37 5.20 14.05
C ASP A 48 -9.94 4.69 13.94
N CYS A 49 -9.13 5.19 13.00
CA CYS A 49 -7.73 4.77 12.86
C CYS A 49 -6.88 5.12 14.09
N ARG A 50 -7.10 6.30 14.71
CA ARG A 50 -6.42 6.69 15.95
C ARG A 50 -6.79 5.77 17.12
N VAL A 51 -8.07 5.52 17.28
CA VAL A 51 -8.60 4.66 18.35
C VAL A 51 -8.14 3.22 18.18
N ILE A 52 -8.23 2.65 16.96
CA ILE A 52 -7.71 1.31 16.62
C ILE A 52 -6.23 1.20 16.98
N THR A 53 -5.41 2.21 16.66
CA THR A 53 -3.98 2.19 16.94
C THR A 53 -3.72 2.18 18.46
N ALA A 54 -4.51 2.91 19.24
CA ALA A 54 -4.43 2.89 20.69
C ALA A 54 -4.81 1.50 21.25
N TRP A 55 -5.93 0.94 20.82
CA TRP A 55 -6.37 -0.41 21.23
C TRP A 55 -5.35 -1.49 20.87
N ALA A 56 -4.81 -1.44 19.65
CA ALA A 56 -3.78 -2.39 19.19
C ALA A 56 -2.53 -2.33 20.08
N LYS A 57 -2.10 -1.13 20.48
CA LYS A 57 -0.98 -0.93 21.40
C LYS A 57 -1.27 -1.47 22.79
N GLU A 58 -2.46 -1.22 23.35
CA GLU A 58 -2.90 -1.69 24.66
C GLU A 58 -3.17 -3.20 24.67
N ALA A 59 -3.67 -3.76 23.56
CA ALA A 59 -3.80 -5.21 23.36
C ALA A 59 -2.44 -5.92 23.23
N GLY A 60 -1.33 -5.16 23.20
CA GLY A 60 0.04 -5.69 23.18
C GLY A 60 0.62 -5.90 21.80
N ILE A 61 -0.01 -5.43 20.70
CA ILE A 61 0.58 -5.52 19.35
C ILE A 61 1.77 -4.56 19.27
N ARG A 62 2.95 -5.09 18.94
CA ARG A 62 4.20 -4.29 18.83
C ARG A 62 4.94 -4.52 17.52
N THR A 63 5.11 -5.78 17.11
CA THR A 63 5.96 -6.16 15.97
C THR A 63 5.30 -7.22 15.11
N ASP A 64 5.92 -7.50 13.99
CA ASP A 64 5.49 -8.37 12.89
C ASP A 64 5.45 -9.88 13.17
N THR A 65 5.80 -10.30 14.38
CA THR A 65 5.72 -11.71 14.74
C THR A 65 4.26 -12.15 14.67
N GLY A 66 3.82 -12.61 13.51
CA GLY A 66 2.45 -13.09 13.28
C GLY A 66 1.75 -12.61 12.02
N LEU A 67 2.32 -11.67 11.25
CA LEU A 67 1.95 -11.52 9.84
C LEU A 67 2.52 -12.69 9.01
N ASP A 68 3.63 -13.27 9.47
CA ASP A 68 4.21 -14.49 8.92
C ASP A 68 4.39 -15.49 10.06
N SER A 69 3.49 -16.46 10.15
CA SER A 69 3.48 -17.52 11.18
C SER A 69 4.76 -18.37 11.23
N SER A 70 5.59 -18.30 10.17
CA SER A 70 6.84 -19.07 10.07
C SER A 70 8.00 -18.52 10.90
N ARG A 71 7.91 -17.28 11.43
CA ARG A 71 9.00 -16.59 12.14
C ARG A 71 8.73 -16.26 13.60
N SER A 72 7.62 -16.70 14.18
CA SER A 72 7.21 -16.31 15.53
C SER A 72 7.97 -17.07 16.60
N PHE A 73 8.94 -16.45 17.24
CA PHE A 73 9.52 -16.91 18.52
C PHE A 73 8.69 -16.51 19.73
N SER A 74 7.71 -15.66 19.59
CA SER A 74 6.82 -15.24 20.67
C SER A 74 5.44 -14.90 20.09
N ARG A 75 4.44 -15.69 20.47
CA ARG A 75 3.02 -15.37 20.21
C ARG A 75 2.64 -14.04 20.86
N LEU A 76 3.21 -13.75 22.02
CA LEU A 76 3.04 -12.50 22.75
C LEU A 76 3.57 -11.32 21.92
N ASN A 77 2.86 -10.22 21.86
CA ASN A 77 3.15 -9.01 21.08
C ASN A 77 2.96 -9.13 19.55
N SER A 78 2.44 -10.26 19.05
CA SER A 78 2.11 -10.41 17.63
C SER A 78 0.76 -9.79 17.26
N PHE A 79 0.58 -9.49 15.96
CA PHE A 79 -0.72 -9.08 15.43
C PHE A 79 -1.79 -10.16 15.65
N SER A 80 -1.45 -11.42 15.45
CA SER A 80 -2.39 -12.54 15.65
C SER A 80 -2.93 -12.55 17.06
N TYR A 81 -2.05 -12.56 18.07
CA TYR A 81 -2.43 -12.60 19.47
C TYR A 81 -3.17 -11.35 19.94
N GLY A 82 -2.68 -10.16 19.56
CA GLY A 82 -3.36 -8.93 19.97
C GLY A 82 -4.74 -8.76 19.34
N LEU A 83 -4.91 -9.15 18.05
CA LEU A 83 -6.23 -9.18 17.40
C LEU A 83 -7.17 -10.20 18.04
N GLU A 84 -6.67 -11.36 18.45
CA GLU A 84 -7.43 -12.35 19.18
C GLU A 84 -7.95 -11.78 20.51
N ARG A 85 -7.10 -11.10 21.30
CA ARG A 85 -7.49 -10.40 22.51
C ARG A 85 -8.57 -9.34 22.26
N MET A 86 -8.40 -8.54 21.20
CA MET A 86 -9.38 -7.52 20.82
C MET A 86 -10.72 -8.12 20.42
N MET A 87 -10.73 -9.21 19.66
CA MET A 87 -11.97 -9.87 19.23
C MET A 87 -12.67 -10.57 20.39
N LEU A 88 -11.92 -11.26 21.25
CA LEU A 88 -12.48 -11.87 22.45
C LEU A 88 -13.10 -10.82 23.38
N GLY A 89 -12.40 -9.72 23.66
CA GLY A 89 -12.90 -8.66 24.51
C GLY A 89 -14.14 -7.94 23.95
N ALA A 90 -14.29 -7.89 22.62
CA ALA A 90 -15.48 -7.34 21.98
C ALA A 90 -16.73 -8.25 22.10
N VAL A 91 -16.54 -9.57 22.21
CA VAL A 91 -17.61 -10.56 22.27
C VAL A 91 -17.84 -11.05 23.69
N MET A 92 -16.78 -11.24 24.46
CA MET A 92 -16.79 -11.78 25.82
C MET A 92 -15.91 -10.89 26.72
N PRO A 93 -16.41 -9.70 27.09
CA PRO A 93 -15.67 -8.84 28.00
C PRO A 93 -15.52 -9.52 29.36
N SER A 94 -14.32 -9.89 29.75
CA SER A 94 -13.96 -10.53 30.98
C SER A 94 -12.61 -10.07 31.47
N GLU A 95 -12.41 -10.03 32.77
CA GLU A 95 -11.09 -9.84 33.38
C GLU A 95 -10.34 -11.18 33.56
N ASP A 96 -11.04 -12.29 33.36
CA ASP A 96 -10.48 -13.64 33.49
C ASP A 96 -9.92 -14.13 32.16
N PRO A 97 -8.78 -14.85 32.17
CA PRO A 97 -8.23 -15.48 30.98
C PRO A 97 -9.20 -16.51 30.38
N TYR A 98 -9.24 -16.56 29.07
CA TYR A 98 -9.93 -17.59 28.31
C TYR A 98 -8.92 -18.68 27.88
N GLU A 99 -9.27 -19.96 28.20
CA GLU A 99 -8.46 -21.10 27.79
C GLU A 99 -8.73 -21.47 26.32
N GLU A 100 -7.71 -21.47 25.52
CA GLU A 100 -7.74 -21.90 24.12
C GLU A 100 -6.65 -22.94 23.84
N ALA A 101 -6.75 -23.67 22.72
CA ALA A 101 -5.80 -24.71 22.33
C ALA A 101 -4.32 -24.24 22.22
N GLY A 102 -4.08 -22.91 22.21
CA GLY A 102 -2.77 -22.27 22.18
C GLY A 102 -2.31 -21.65 23.50
N GLY A 103 -3.06 -21.80 24.59
CA GLY A 103 -2.77 -21.24 25.91
C GLY A 103 -3.84 -20.23 26.36
N GLU A 104 -3.60 -19.58 27.50
CA GLU A 104 -4.51 -18.57 28.03
C GLU A 104 -4.45 -17.27 27.22
N VAL A 105 -5.62 -16.72 26.93
CA VAL A 105 -5.78 -15.41 26.25
C VAL A 105 -6.59 -14.49 27.16
N LEU A 106 -5.97 -13.40 27.60
CA LEU A 106 -6.67 -12.36 28.37
C LEU A 106 -7.41 -11.42 27.41
N PRO A 107 -8.77 -11.35 27.44
CA PRO A 107 -9.54 -10.46 26.59
C PRO A 107 -9.15 -8.98 26.77
N TYR A 108 -9.25 -8.19 25.69
CA TYR A 108 -9.10 -6.74 25.77
C TYR A 108 -10.50 -6.10 25.76
N SER A 109 -10.99 -5.73 26.94
CA SER A 109 -12.41 -5.42 27.18
C SER A 109 -12.81 -3.96 26.94
N SER A 110 -11.92 -3.11 26.42
CA SER A 110 -12.22 -1.67 26.20
C SER A 110 -12.93 -1.36 24.87
N ILE A 111 -13.32 -2.39 24.10
CA ILE A 111 -13.99 -2.21 22.80
C ILE A 111 -15.48 -2.42 22.97
N GLU A 112 -16.27 -1.35 22.89
CA GLU A 112 -17.71 -1.37 23.07
C GLU A 112 -18.47 -0.68 21.92
N GLY A 113 -19.72 -1.01 21.74
CA GLY A 113 -20.65 -0.36 20.84
C GLY A 113 -20.15 -0.27 19.39
N ASN A 114 -20.07 0.94 18.84
CA ASN A 114 -19.61 1.17 17.48
C ASN A 114 -18.13 0.79 17.25
N GLY A 115 -17.33 0.68 18.31
CA GLY A 115 -15.94 0.26 18.26
C GLY A 115 -15.75 -1.18 17.74
N ILE A 116 -16.73 -2.05 17.97
CA ILE A 116 -16.72 -3.45 17.50
C ILE A 116 -16.56 -3.51 15.97
N ARG A 117 -17.29 -2.64 15.24
CA ARG A 117 -17.16 -2.54 13.79
C ARG A 117 -15.76 -2.12 13.37
N ALA A 118 -15.19 -1.11 14.01
CA ALA A 118 -13.85 -0.62 13.71
C ALA A 118 -12.78 -1.70 13.96
N ALA A 119 -12.89 -2.43 15.07
CA ALA A 119 -12.00 -3.56 15.40
C ALA A 119 -12.12 -4.70 14.38
N ALA A 120 -13.33 -5.03 13.93
CA ALA A 120 -13.57 -6.05 12.90
C ALA A 120 -12.96 -5.63 11.55
N MET A 121 -13.09 -4.36 11.15
CA MET A 121 -12.46 -3.83 9.92
C MET A 121 -10.94 -3.82 10.02
N PHE A 122 -10.38 -3.50 11.19
CA PHE A 122 -8.95 -3.62 11.43
C PHE A 122 -8.44 -5.06 11.29
N ARG A 123 -9.15 -6.03 11.86
CA ARG A 123 -8.81 -7.45 11.71
C ARG A 123 -8.83 -7.86 10.23
N GLU A 124 -9.84 -7.46 9.48
CA GLU A 124 -9.95 -7.78 8.05
C GLU A 124 -8.83 -7.12 7.24
N PHE A 125 -8.50 -5.86 7.53
CA PHE A 125 -7.37 -5.18 6.93
C PHE A 125 -6.05 -5.91 7.20
N VAL A 126 -5.74 -6.25 8.46
CA VAL A 126 -4.50 -6.94 8.83
C VAL A 126 -4.43 -8.31 8.15
N ARG A 127 -5.55 -9.06 8.10
CA ARG A 127 -5.61 -10.35 7.40
C ARG A 127 -5.29 -10.20 5.91
N THR A 128 -5.90 -9.22 5.24
CA THR A 128 -5.70 -8.96 3.81
C THR A 128 -4.28 -8.48 3.52
N LEU A 129 -3.73 -7.60 4.36
CA LEU A 129 -2.37 -7.12 4.25
C LEU A 129 -1.35 -8.24 4.47
N SER A 130 -1.57 -9.10 5.47
CA SER A 130 -0.72 -10.27 5.76
C SER A 130 -0.63 -11.20 4.56
N GLN A 131 -1.77 -11.52 3.96
CA GLN A 131 -1.82 -12.35 2.75
C GLN A 131 -1.06 -11.68 1.60
N ALA A 132 -1.27 -10.39 1.37
CA ALA A 132 -0.59 -9.64 0.32
C ALA A 132 0.94 -9.63 0.53
N VAL A 133 1.41 -9.41 1.76
CA VAL A 133 2.85 -9.43 2.12
C VAL A 133 3.47 -10.81 1.90
N SER A 134 2.75 -11.88 2.26
CA SER A 134 3.19 -13.26 2.01
C SER A 134 3.30 -13.55 0.50
N ASP A 135 2.29 -13.16 -0.26
CA ASP A 135 2.21 -13.38 -1.70
C ASP A 135 3.23 -12.55 -2.48
N LEU A 136 3.62 -11.37 -1.98
CA LEU A 136 4.67 -10.53 -2.58
C LEU A 136 6.04 -11.21 -2.63
N ARG A 137 6.31 -12.16 -1.75
CA ARG A 137 7.57 -12.93 -1.72
C ARG A 137 7.70 -13.94 -2.87
N THR A 138 6.60 -14.24 -3.54
CA THR A 138 6.59 -15.20 -4.65
C THR A 138 7.02 -14.53 -5.95
N LYS A 139 8.03 -15.09 -6.62
CA LYS A 139 8.43 -14.65 -7.96
C LYS A 139 7.33 -14.93 -8.96
N ARG A 140 7.06 -13.98 -9.87
CA ARG A 140 6.02 -14.10 -10.89
C ARG A 140 6.54 -13.64 -12.25
N THR A 141 5.87 -14.09 -13.31
CA THR A 141 6.03 -13.51 -14.65
C THR A 141 5.51 -12.07 -14.67
N ALA A 142 5.83 -11.29 -15.70
CA ALA A 142 5.33 -9.92 -15.82
C ALA A 142 3.80 -9.87 -15.84
N SER A 143 3.15 -10.77 -16.58
CA SER A 143 1.68 -10.91 -16.60
C SER A 143 1.12 -11.36 -15.25
N GLY A 144 1.82 -12.27 -14.56
CA GLY A 144 1.50 -12.68 -13.20
C GLY A 144 1.55 -11.52 -12.19
N TRP A 145 2.55 -10.64 -12.30
CA TRP A 145 2.64 -9.44 -11.49
C TRP A 145 1.48 -8.46 -11.77
N GLN A 146 1.13 -8.27 -13.05
CA GLN A 146 0.02 -7.39 -13.43
C GLN A 146 -1.31 -7.87 -12.81
N SER A 147 -1.61 -9.15 -12.93
CA SER A 147 -2.81 -9.75 -12.36
C SER A 147 -2.82 -9.66 -10.83
N PHE A 148 -1.69 -9.96 -10.19
CA PHE A 148 -1.55 -9.93 -8.73
C PHE A 148 -1.70 -8.51 -8.18
N ILE A 149 -0.97 -7.52 -8.73
CA ILE A 149 -1.06 -6.13 -8.29
C ILE A 149 -2.47 -5.58 -8.47
N GLY A 150 -3.11 -5.88 -9.61
CA GLY A 150 -4.49 -5.48 -9.84
C GLY A 150 -5.47 -6.03 -8.81
N SER A 151 -5.31 -7.29 -8.36
CA SER A 151 -6.14 -7.88 -7.31
C SER A 151 -5.81 -7.34 -5.92
N MET A 152 -4.53 -7.19 -5.59
CA MET A 152 -4.05 -6.63 -4.33
C MET A 152 -4.56 -5.21 -4.11
N VAL A 153 -4.45 -4.35 -5.13
CA VAL A 153 -4.96 -2.98 -5.05
C VAL A 153 -6.46 -2.97 -4.80
N ARG A 154 -7.24 -3.73 -5.56
CA ARG A 154 -8.70 -3.81 -5.35
C ARG A 154 -9.10 -4.34 -3.98
N SER A 155 -8.29 -5.15 -3.33
CA SER A 155 -8.58 -5.68 -1.99
C SER A 155 -8.22 -4.69 -0.88
N LEU A 156 -7.14 -3.93 -1.03
CA LEU A 156 -6.59 -3.06 0.02
C LEU A 156 -6.98 -1.58 -0.13
N PHE A 157 -7.29 -1.11 -1.36
CA PHE A 157 -7.51 0.31 -1.65
C PHE A 157 -8.93 0.58 -2.16
N SER A 158 -9.43 1.76 -1.86
CA SER A 158 -10.53 2.38 -2.60
C SER A 158 -9.97 3.00 -3.89
N THR A 159 -10.47 2.57 -5.04
CA THR A 159 -10.03 3.11 -6.33
C THR A 159 -10.93 4.23 -6.84
N LYS A 160 -12.06 4.50 -6.17
CA LYS A 160 -13.10 5.43 -6.64
C LYS A 160 -12.59 6.85 -6.88
N ASP A 161 -11.71 7.34 -5.99
CA ASP A 161 -11.18 8.70 -6.07
C ASP A 161 -9.73 8.73 -6.60
N TYR A 162 -9.20 7.56 -7.02
CA TYR A 162 -7.81 7.33 -7.44
C TYR A 162 -7.71 6.56 -8.76
N GLU A 163 -8.69 6.72 -9.64
CA GLU A 163 -8.76 6.00 -10.92
C GLU A 163 -7.55 6.29 -11.81
N GLU A 164 -7.10 7.55 -11.86
CA GLU A 164 -5.92 7.96 -12.64
C GLU A 164 -4.64 7.30 -12.10
N ASP A 165 -4.46 7.28 -10.78
CA ASP A 165 -3.31 6.63 -10.13
C ASP A 165 -3.32 5.12 -10.35
N PHE A 166 -4.49 4.50 -10.28
CA PHE A 166 -4.64 3.06 -10.54
C PHE A 166 -4.36 2.72 -12.01
N MET A 167 -4.81 3.56 -12.95
CA MET A 167 -4.48 3.40 -14.37
C MET A 167 -2.97 3.55 -14.61
N LEU A 168 -2.34 4.59 -14.04
CA LEU A 168 -0.91 4.83 -14.13
C LEU A 168 -0.09 3.64 -13.60
N LEU A 169 -0.50 3.09 -12.44
CA LEU A 169 0.13 1.90 -11.87
C LEU A 169 -0.02 0.68 -12.79
N THR A 170 -1.22 0.45 -13.31
CA THR A 170 -1.51 -0.69 -14.20
C THR A 170 -0.73 -0.59 -15.50
N GLU A 171 -0.60 0.60 -16.08
CA GLU A 171 0.22 0.87 -17.26
C GLU A 171 1.70 0.63 -16.97
N ALA A 172 2.22 1.16 -15.85
CA ALA A 172 3.61 0.96 -15.45
C ALA A 172 3.96 -0.53 -15.31
N VAL A 173 3.11 -1.33 -14.69
CA VAL A 173 3.30 -2.79 -14.58
C VAL A 173 3.19 -3.47 -15.94
N GLY A 174 2.27 -3.03 -16.80
CA GLY A 174 2.12 -3.53 -18.17
C GLY A 174 3.34 -3.27 -19.05
N ASP A 175 4.01 -2.12 -18.87
CA ASP A 175 5.25 -1.81 -19.58
C ASP A 175 6.39 -2.78 -19.23
N MET A 176 6.44 -3.28 -18.00
CA MET A 176 7.43 -4.29 -17.58
C MET A 176 7.36 -5.55 -18.46
N ALA A 177 6.16 -5.95 -18.88
CA ALA A 177 5.99 -7.09 -19.79
C ALA A 177 6.61 -6.84 -21.16
N LYS A 178 6.52 -5.61 -21.69
CA LYS A 178 7.13 -5.23 -22.98
C LYS A 178 8.66 -5.27 -22.91
N TYR A 179 9.25 -4.79 -21.80
CA TYR A 179 10.70 -4.79 -21.63
C TYR A 179 11.26 -6.19 -21.38
N SER A 180 10.56 -7.04 -20.64
CA SER A 180 11.01 -8.42 -20.42
C SER A 180 11.04 -9.25 -21.69
N GLY A 181 10.04 -9.11 -22.58
CA GLY A 181 10.01 -9.76 -23.89
C GLY A 181 11.14 -9.31 -24.82
N ALA A 182 11.41 -7.98 -24.89
CA ALA A 182 12.45 -7.43 -25.74
C ALA A 182 13.87 -7.83 -25.30
N ALA A 183 14.13 -7.93 -24.00
CA ALA A 183 15.44 -8.34 -23.47
C ALA A 183 15.80 -9.79 -23.78
N PHE A 184 14.80 -10.67 -23.96
CA PHE A 184 15.02 -12.09 -24.29
C PHE A 184 15.29 -12.33 -25.78
N ASP A 185 14.78 -11.47 -26.67
CA ASP A 185 14.99 -11.60 -28.11
C ASP A 185 16.48 -11.41 -28.53
N LEU A 186 17.22 -10.62 -27.75
CA LEU A 186 18.67 -10.40 -27.96
C LEU A 186 19.54 -11.61 -27.60
N SER A 187 19.03 -12.57 -26.86
CA SER A 187 19.82 -13.74 -26.39
C SER A 187 19.69 -14.98 -27.28
N GLY A 188 18.82 -14.95 -28.31
CA GLY A 188 18.63 -16.05 -29.25
C GLY A 188 18.01 -17.33 -28.65
N LYS A 189 17.51 -17.26 -27.40
CA LYS A 189 16.74 -18.35 -26.76
C LYS A 189 15.25 -18.07 -26.95
N ALA A 190 14.48 -19.12 -27.21
CA ALA A 190 13.02 -19.05 -27.21
C ALA A 190 12.53 -18.41 -25.91
N PRO A 191 11.66 -17.39 -25.96
CA PRO A 191 11.25 -16.62 -24.79
C PRO A 191 10.44 -17.48 -23.83
N GLY A 192 11.10 -17.96 -22.76
CA GLY A 192 10.41 -18.35 -21.57
C GLY A 192 10.03 -17.07 -20.83
N ASP A 193 8.82 -16.96 -20.33
CA ASP A 193 8.39 -15.79 -19.55
C ASP A 193 9.16 -15.78 -18.21
N PRO A 194 10.12 -14.87 -18.00
CA PRO A 194 11.03 -14.94 -16.85
C PRO A 194 10.29 -14.66 -15.56
N LEU A 195 10.65 -15.40 -14.50
CA LEU A 195 10.17 -15.13 -13.16
C LEU A 195 10.92 -13.91 -12.58
N ILE A 196 10.20 -12.84 -12.35
CA ILE A 196 10.69 -11.57 -11.85
C ILE A 196 10.53 -11.54 -10.33
N PRO A 197 11.59 -11.31 -9.55
CA PRO A 197 11.49 -11.15 -8.09
C PRO A 197 10.96 -9.75 -7.72
N LEU A 198 10.49 -9.61 -6.48
CA LEU A 198 9.91 -8.37 -5.96
C LEU A 198 10.88 -7.17 -6.05
N GLU A 199 12.16 -7.37 -5.79
CA GLU A 199 13.18 -6.31 -5.79
C GLU A 199 13.28 -5.63 -7.16
N VAL A 200 13.21 -6.44 -8.24
CA VAL A 200 13.25 -5.94 -9.63
C VAL A 200 11.97 -5.17 -9.95
N LEU A 201 10.80 -5.72 -9.58
CA LEU A 201 9.53 -5.03 -9.74
C LEU A 201 9.53 -3.68 -9.01
N ARG A 202 9.97 -3.66 -7.74
CA ARG A 202 9.99 -2.45 -6.92
C ARG A 202 10.92 -1.38 -7.52
N THR A 203 12.14 -1.76 -7.91
CA THR A 203 13.10 -0.84 -8.55
C THR A 203 12.51 -0.25 -9.83
N PHE A 204 11.91 -1.09 -10.67
CA PHE A 204 11.27 -0.67 -11.91
C PHE A 204 10.12 0.31 -11.67
N LEU A 205 9.22 0.00 -10.72
CA LEU A 205 8.07 0.86 -10.40
C LEU A 205 8.51 2.17 -9.75
N THR A 206 9.50 2.14 -8.85
CA THR A 206 10.03 3.35 -8.22
C THR A 206 10.62 4.30 -9.27
N ASP A 207 11.39 3.77 -10.22
CA ASP A 207 11.94 4.57 -11.32
C ASP A 207 10.83 5.09 -12.25
N ARG A 208 9.89 4.24 -12.64
CA ARG A 208 8.81 4.58 -13.58
C ARG A 208 7.81 5.58 -13.00
N LEU A 209 7.40 5.41 -11.76
CA LEU A 209 6.46 6.30 -11.06
C LEU A 209 7.16 7.57 -10.52
N GLY A 210 8.47 7.53 -10.33
CA GLY A 210 9.29 8.68 -9.94
C GLY A 210 9.64 9.62 -11.09
N ARG A 211 9.52 9.16 -12.33
CA ARG A 211 9.74 10.02 -13.51
C ARG A 211 8.52 10.90 -13.71
N GLU A 212 8.74 12.21 -13.88
CA GLU A 212 7.69 13.09 -14.40
C GLU A 212 7.26 12.54 -15.77
N PRO A 213 5.94 12.54 -16.08
CA PRO A 213 5.50 12.19 -17.42
C PRO A 213 6.21 13.10 -18.41
N SER A 214 7.18 12.54 -19.12
CA SER A 214 8.00 13.27 -20.07
C SER A 214 7.11 13.84 -21.17
N GLY A 215 6.83 15.12 -21.09
CA GLY A 215 6.58 15.96 -22.27
C GLY A 215 5.21 15.91 -22.95
N SER A 216 4.28 15.01 -22.61
CA SER A 216 3.02 14.88 -23.35
C SER A 216 1.81 15.64 -22.73
N ALA A 217 1.84 15.92 -21.44
CA ALA A 217 0.72 16.58 -20.75
C ALA A 217 0.72 18.11 -20.88
N PHE A 218 1.80 18.71 -21.37
CA PHE A 218 1.92 20.18 -21.44
C PHE A 218 1.18 20.82 -22.63
N ILE A 219 0.79 20.03 -23.65
CA ILE A 219 0.13 20.58 -24.85
C ILE A 219 -1.21 19.86 -25.08
N THR A 220 -2.14 20.02 -24.15
CA THR A 220 -3.50 19.42 -24.25
C THR A 220 -4.56 20.36 -24.85
N GLY A 221 -4.16 21.49 -25.46
CA GLY A 221 -5.10 22.50 -25.96
C GLY A 221 -5.82 23.32 -24.87
N LYS A 222 -5.42 23.17 -23.61
CA LYS A 222 -5.92 23.91 -22.44
C LYS A 222 -4.91 24.99 -22.02
N VAL A 223 -5.32 25.85 -21.08
CA VAL A 223 -4.41 26.85 -20.49
C VAL A 223 -3.34 26.12 -19.68
N CYS A 224 -2.06 26.37 -19.97
CA CYS A 224 -0.92 25.82 -19.24
C CYS A 224 -0.35 26.84 -18.27
N PHE A 225 -0.16 26.47 -17.02
CA PHE A 225 0.61 27.23 -16.03
C PHE A 225 1.96 26.55 -15.81
N CYS A 226 3.06 27.29 -15.99
CA CYS A 226 4.39 26.74 -15.80
C CYS A 226 5.39 27.80 -15.34
N THR A 227 6.52 27.38 -14.83
CA THR A 227 7.70 28.22 -14.63
C THR A 227 8.39 28.44 -15.99
N MET A 228 9.19 29.49 -16.13
CA MET A 228 9.78 29.90 -17.43
C MET A 228 10.74 28.86 -18.03
N ILE A 229 11.35 28.00 -17.21
CA ILE A 229 12.43 27.10 -17.66
C ILE A 229 11.93 25.91 -18.48
N PRO A 230 10.85 25.16 -18.10
CA PRO A 230 10.42 23.96 -18.83
C PRO A 230 9.88 24.23 -20.25
N MET A 231 9.37 25.44 -20.49
CA MET A 231 8.68 25.81 -21.76
C MET A 231 9.59 26.58 -22.73
N ARG A 232 10.89 26.49 -22.54
CA ARG A 232 11.87 27.18 -23.37
C ARG A 232 11.81 26.69 -24.83
N SER A 233 11.67 27.63 -25.77
CA SER A 233 11.63 27.38 -27.23
C SER A 233 10.34 26.72 -27.77
N ILE A 234 9.25 26.64 -27.00
CA ILE A 234 7.96 26.20 -27.52
C ILE A 234 7.15 27.43 -27.96
N PRO A 235 6.69 27.50 -29.21
CA PRO A 235 5.92 28.63 -29.70
C PRO A 235 4.46 28.54 -29.19
N PHE A 236 4.02 29.54 -28.43
CA PHE A 236 2.64 29.73 -28.01
C PHE A 236 2.05 30.95 -28.71
N LYS A 237 0.75 30.88 -29.05
CA LYS A 237 0.02 32.01 -29.61
C LYS A 237 -0.16 33.18 -28.63
N HIS A 238 -0.35 32.86 -27.36
CA HIS A 238 -0.53 33.82 -26.28
C HIS A 238 0.27 33.38 -25.07
N ILE A 239 1.05 34.27 -24.47
CA ILE A 239 1.84 34.05 -23.26
C ILE A 239 1.52 35.17 -22.28
N PHE A 240 1.11 34.80 -21.07
CA PHE A 240 0.85 35.72 -19.96
C PHE A 240 1.92 35.52 -18.91
N LEU A 241 2.70 36.56 -18.61
CA LEU A 241 3.70 36.57 -17.55
C LEU A 241 3.08 37.19 -16.31
N VAL A 242 3.06 36.44 -15.21
CA VAL A 242 2.46 36.86 -13.94
C VAL A 242 3.52 36.88 -12.87
N GLY A 243 3.50 37.90 -12.00
CA GLY A 243 4.43 37.98 -10.85
C GLY A 243 5.76 38.65 -11.19
N PHE A 244 5.86 39.41 -12.27
CA PHE A 244 6.99 40.31 -12.54
C PHE A 244 6.83 41.56 -11.65
N SER A 245 7.53 41.60 -10.49
CA SER A 245 7.77 42.84 -9.76
C SER A 245 9.19 43.29 -10.02
N GLN A 246 9.38 44.58 -10.29
CA GLN A 246 10.70 45.21 -10.24
C GLN A 246 10.98 45.50 -8.75
N ASP A 247 11.89 44.73 -8.15
CA ASP A 247 12.60 45.14 -6.95
C ASP A 247 13.91 45.83 -7.33
#